data_f1b90b6f41fbf568ea1b2dcd83830e03
#
_entry.id   f1b90b6f41fbf568ea1b2dcd83830e03
#
_cell.length_a   1.000
_cell.length_b   1.000
_cell.length_c   1.000
_cell.angle_alpha   90.00
_cell.angle_beta   90.00
_cell.angle_gamma   90.00
#
_symmetry.space_group_name_H-M   'P 1'
#
loop_
_entity.id
_entity.type
_entity.pdbx_description
1 polymer ?
#
loop_
_entity_poly.entity_id
_entity_poly.type
_entity_poly.pdbx_seq_one_letter_code
_entity_poly.pdbx_strand_id
1 'polypeptide(L)'
;MGSVDVDYYRPLRLEEPNMRGGDIKIIQERIRDFRKRFGIIKVPVTGVYDETTKKNIMKIQSMANFPINGIVDDLLFNYIMELK
;
A
#
# COMPACT_ATOMS: atom_id res chain seq x y z
N MET A 1 -21.36 11.26 6.82
CA MET A 1 -20.35 10.82 6.89
C MET A 1 -19.65 10.59 5.75
N GLY A 2 -19.28 10.95 5.14
CA GLY A 2 -18.69 10.86 3.93
C GLY A 2 -17.44 10.05 3.82
N SER A 3 -17.13 9.31 4.80
CA SER A 3 -15.93 8.56 4.61
C SER A 3 -16.21 7.38 3.71
N VAL A 4 -15.32 7.16 2.80
CA VAL A 4 -15.41 6.00 1.95
C VAL A 4 -14.56 4.95 2.61
N ASP A 5 -15.20 3.94 3.16
CA ASP A 5 -14.47 2.86 3.76
C ASP A 5 -14.12 1.89 2.66
N VAL A 6 -12.84 1.72 2.42
CA VAL A 6 -12.36 0.71 1.49
C VAL A 6 -11.95 -0.47 2.33
N ASP A 7 -12.73 -1.54 2.22
CA ASP A 7 -12.44 -2.74 2.99
C ASP A 7 -11.45 -3.60 2.24
N TYR A 8 -10.60 -4.24 3.02
CA TYR A 8 -9.69 -5.22 2.46
C TYR A 8 -10.51 -6.41 1.93
N TYR A 9 -10.25 -6.82 0.70
CA TYR A 9 -10.93 -7.98 0.16
C TYR A 9 -10.02 -8.92 -0.63
N ARG A 10 -8.77 -8.53 -0.84
CA ARG A 10 -7.82 -9.39 -1.54
C ARG A 10 -6.39 -8.96 -1.20
N PRO A 11 -5.44 -9.89 -1.17
CA PRO A 11 -4.05 -9.49 -1.01
C PRO A 11 -3.56 -8.75 -2.25
N LEU A 12 -2.76 -7.71 -2.03
CA LEU A 12 -2.21 -6.92 -3.13
C LEU A 12 -0.73 -7.25 -3.25
N ARG A 13 -0.31 -7.60 -4.45
CA ARG A 13 1.06 -8.02 -4.69
C ARG A 13 1.46 -7.76 -6.13
N LEU A 14 2.76 -7.85 -6.39
CA LEU A 14 3.23 -7.76 -7.76
C LEU A 14 2.89 -9.05 -8.48
N GLU A 15 2.19 -8.92 -9.59
CA GLU A 15 1.78 -10.05 -10.41
C GLU A 15 1.99 -9.73 -11.89
N GLU A 16 1.91 -10.73 -12.72
CA GLU A 16 2.04 -10.60 -14.16
C GLU A 16 0.79 -11.19 -14.81
N PRO A 17 -0.08 -10.37 -15.44
CA PRO A 17 0.03 -8.91 -15.52
C PRO A 17 -0.26 -8.24 -14.18
N ASN A 18 0.14 -6.97 -14.07
CA ASN A 18 0.01 -6.25 -12.81
C ASN A 18 -1.43 -6.15 -12.33
N MET A 19 -1.63 -6.30 -11.03
CA MET A 19 -2.93 -6.07 -10.42
C MET A 19 -3.33 -4.62 -10.57
N ARG A 20 -4.65 -4.39 -10.72
CA ARG A 20 -5.20 -3.05 -10.85
C ARG A 20 -6.44 -2.93 -9.99
N GLY A 21 -6.70 -1.74 -9.51
CA GLY A 21 -7.94 -1.50 -8.77
C GLY A 21 -7.89 -0.27 -7.92
N GLY A 22 -9.10 0.12 -7.45
CA GLY A 22 -9.24 1.26 -6.56
C GLY A 22 -8.63 1.01 -5.20
N ASP A 23 -8.60 -0.23 -4.76
CA ASP A 23 -7.96 -0.59 -3.50
C ASP A 23 -6.46 -0.31 -3.54
N ILE A 24 -5.81 -0.58 -4.68
CA ILE A 24 -4.40 -0.28 -4.86
C ILE A 24 -4.18 1.24 -4.87
N LYS A 25 -5.06 1.95 -5.57
CA LYS A 25 -4.93 3.41 -5.66
C LYS A 25 -5.05 4.06 -4.28
N ILE A 26 -6.01 3.60 -3.47
CA ILE A 26 -6.20 4.12 -2.12
C ILE A 26 -4.94 3.89 -1.27
N ILE A 27 -4.38 2.70 -1.33
CA ILE A 27 -3.15 2.38 -0.60
C ILE A 27 -2.01 3.29 -1.07
N GLN A 28 -1.88 3.50 -2.38
CA GLN A 28 -0.85 4.39 -2.91
C GLN A 28 -1.04 5.83 -2.43
N GLU A 29 -2.29 6.30 -2.36
CA GLU A 29 -2.56 7.65 -1.85
C GLU A 29 -2.16 7.78 -0.38
N ARG A 30 -2.47 6.77 0.42
CA ARG A 30 -2.11 6.78 1.83
C ARG A 30 -0.60 6.78 2.00
N ILE A 31 0.10 5.96 1.22
CA ILE A 31 1.56 5.93 1.26
C ILE A 31 2.13 7.28 0.88
N ARG A 32 1.58 7.93 -0.15
CA ARG A 32 2.03 9.26 -0.56
C ARG A 32 1.88 10.26 0.57
N ASP A 33 0.74 10.23 1.26
CA ASP A 33 0.45 11.20 2.31
C ASP A 33 1.36 11.01 3.53
N PHE A 34 1.83 9.79 3.76
CA PHE A 34 2.69 9.49 4.90
C PHE A 34 4.11 9.11 4.49
N ARG A 35 4.51 9.42 3.26
CA ARG A 35 5.78 8.95 2.71
C ARG A 35 7.00 9.39 3.51
N LYS A 36 6.94 10.57 4.10
CA LYS A 36 8.09 11.09 4.86
C LYS A 36 8.36 10.27 6.11
N ARG A 37 7.29 9.74 6.70
CA ARG A 37 7.43 8.91 7.90
C ARG A 37 8.27 7.67 7.63
N PHE A 38 8.17 7.14 6.40
CA PHE A 38 8.84 5.91 6.03
C PHE A 38 10.08 6.14 5.15
N GLY A 39 10.46 7.40 4.94
CA GLY A 39 11.61 7.68 4.09
C GLY A 39 11.39 7.30 2.63
N ILE A 40 10.14 7.33 2.18
CA ILE A 40 9.79 6.98 0.80
C ILE A 40 9.77 8.26 -0.03
N ILE A 41 10.40 8.22 -1.20
CA ILE A 41 10.52 9.40 -2.05
C ILE A 41 9.53 9.37 -3.19
N LYS A 42 9.39 8.23 -3.86
CA LYS A 42 8.57 8.14 -5.07
C LYS A 42 7.36 7.26 -4.81
N VAL A 43 6.16 7.84 -4.96
CA VAL A 43 4.93 7.08 -4.74
C VAL A 43 4.03 7.29 -5.95
N PRO A 44 3.99 6.34 -6.89
CA PRO A 44 3.02 6.42 -7.98
C PRO A 44 1.62 6.18 -7.43
N VAL A 45 0.65 6.99 -7.88
CA VAL A 45 -0.75 6.84 -7.50
C VAL A 45 -1.51 6.54 -8.78
N THR A 46 -1.45 5.30 -9.19
CA THR A 46 -1.94 4.88 -10.50
C THR A 46 -3.04 3.83 -10.44
N GLY A 47 -3.18 3.16 -9.29
CA GLY A 47 -4.09 2.02 -9.19
C GLY A 47 -3.48 0.75 -9.77
N VAL A 48 -2.22 0.78 -10.15
CA VAL A 48 -1.51 -0.39 -10.70
C VAL A 48 -0.42 -0.79 -9.72
N TYR A 49 -0.38 -2.05 -9.33
CA TYR A 49 0.63 -2.54 -8.40
C TYR A 49 1.88 -2.88 -9.21
N ASP A 50 2.80 -1.92 -9.27
CA ASP A 50 4.02 -2.08 -10.03
C ASP A 50 5.21 -2.35 -9.11
N GLU A 51 6.40 -2.42 -9.69
CA GLU A 51 7.62 -2.72 -8.94
C GLU A 51 7.90 -1.64 -7.88
N THR A 52 7.65 -0.38 -8.21
CA THR A 52 7.87 0.72 -7.27
C THR A 52 6.93 0.59 -6.07
N THR A 53 5.67 0.23 -6.31
CA THR A 53 4.71 0.00 -5.23
C THR A 53 5.18 -1.12 -4.32
N LYS A 54 5.66 -2.22 -4.91
CA LYS A 54 6.19 -3.33 -4.11
C LYS A 54 7.33 -2.87 -3.22
N LYS A 55 8.26 -2.09 -3.75
CA LYS A 55 9.40 -1.58 -2.96
C LYS A 55 8.92 -0.70 -1.82
N ASN A 56 7.92 0.15 -2.08
CA ASN A 56 7.36 1.00 -1.04
C ASN A 56 6.70 0.17 0.06
N ILE A 57 5.97 -0.86 -0.32
CA ILE A 57 5.33 -1.76 0.65
C ILE A 57 6.39 -2.45 1.50
N MET A 58 7.46 -2.94 0.89
CA MET A 58 8.53 -3.60 1.64
C MET A 58 9.20 -2.65 2.62
N LYS A 59 9.36 -1.39 2.25
CA LYS A 59 9.91 -0.39 3.15
C LYS A 59 9.03 -0.19 4.37
N ILE A 60 7.73 -0.08 4.16
CA ILE A 60 6.79 0.07 5.27
C ILE A 60 6.81 -1.16 6.16
N GLN A 61 6.82 -2.35 5.55
CA GLN A 61 6.88 -3.59 6.32
C GLN A 61 8.12 -3.65 7.20
N SER A 62 9.26 -3.23 6.65
CA SER A 62 10.51 -3.22 7.40
C SER A 62 10.42 -2.29 8.59
N MET A 63 9.88 -1.09 8.41
CA MET A 63 9.85 -0.08 9.47
C MET A 63 8.75 -0.35 10.50
N ALA A 64 7.71 -1.07 10.13
CA ALA A 64 6.58 -1.34 11.02
C ALA A 64 6.61 -2.77 11.61
N ASN A 65 7.71 -3.48 11.40
CA ASN A 65 7.89 -4.84 11.95
C ASN A 65 6.90 -5.87 11.39
N PHE A 66 6.51 -5.72 10.15
CA PHE A 66 5.77 -6.76 9.45
C PHE A 66 6.75 -7.67 8.70
N PRO A 67 6.33 -8.88 8.36
CA PRO A 67 7.13 -9.70 7.45
C PRO A 67 7.36 -8.96 6.13
N ILE A 68 8.60 -8.96 5.66
CA ILE A 68 8.97 -8.19 4.47
C ILE A 68 8.81 -9.08 3.26
N ASN A 69 7.63 -9.05 2.66
CA ASN A 69 7.34 -9.91 1.51
C ASN A 69 6.73 -9.16 0.32
N GLY A 70 6.45 -7.86 0.48
CA GLY A 70 5.87 -7.07 -0.61
C GLY A 70 4.40 -7.35 -0.86
N ILE A 71 3.74 -8.04 0.06
CA ILE A 71 2.32 -8.38 -0.07
C ILE A 71 1.53 -7.59 0.95
N VAL A 72 0.46 -6.94 0.50
CA VAL A 72 -0.44 -6.23 1.41
C VAL A 72 -1.55 -7.20 1.79
N ASP A 73 -1.42 -7.79 2.98
CA ASP A 73 -2.47 -8.62 3.56
C ASP A 73 -3.42 -7.74 4.38
N ASP A 74 -4.37 -8.37 5.06
CA ASP A 74 -5.38 -7.62 5.81
C ASP A 74 -4.75 -6.79 6.93
N LEU A 75 -3.76 -7.33 7.63
CA LEU A 75 -3.14 -6.60 8.74
C LEU A 75 -2.39 -5.37 8.23
N LEU A 76 -1.63 -5.52 7.16
CA LEU A 76 -0.89 -4.39 6.61
C LEU A 76 -1.83 -3.39 5.97
N PHE A 77 -2.87 -3.86 5.28
CA PHE A 77 -3.86 -2.98 4.70
C PHE A 77 -4.47 -2.08 5.78
N ASN A 78 -4.90 -2.67 6.88
CA ASN A 78 -5.51 -1.92 7.97
C ASN A 78 -4.50 -0.97 8.63
N TYR A 79 -3.26 -1.41 8.78
CA TYR A 79 -2.21 -0.54 9.33
C TYR A 79 -2.05 0.72 8.47
N ILE A 80 -1.98 0.55 7.15
CA ILE A 80 -1.80 1.68 6.25
C ILE A 80 -3.03 2.59 6.26
N MET A 81 -4.22 2.00 6.27
CA MET A 81 -5.45 2.78 6.27
C MET A 81 -5.67 3.55 7.57
N GLU A 82 -5.06 3.09 8.67
CA GLU A 82 -5.21 3.73 9.97
C GLU A 82 -4.08 4.70 10.31
N LEU A 83 -3.16 4.94 9.41
CA LEU A 83 -2.08 5.91 9.63
C LEU A 83 -2.65 7.29 9.89
N LYS A 84 -2.03 7.98 10.84
CA LYS A 84 -2.43 9.33 11.23
C LYS A 84 -1.23 10.24 11.36
#